data_fd593a4492048c2ae63dd6ca6d2eb2d8
#
_entry.id   fd593a4492048c2ae63dd6ca6d2eb2d8
#
_cell.length_a   1.000
_cell.length_b   1.000
_cell.length_c   1.000
_cell.angle_alpha   90.00
_cell.angle_beta   90.00
_cell.angle_gamma   90.00
#
_symmetry.space_group_name_H-M   'P 1'
#
loop_
_entity.id
_entity.type
_entity.pdbx_description
1 polymer ?
#
loop_
_entity_poly.entity_id
_entity_poly.type
_entity_poly.pdbx_seq_one_letter_code
_entity_poly.pdbx_strand_id
1 'polypeptide(L)' 'ELGVFSDNARAIHLYEKFGFERYGIQPRAFKLKDGTYRDEIIMVKML' A
#
# COMPACT_ATOMS: atom_id res chain seq x y z
N GLU A 1 8.27 -0.42 8.24
CA GLU A 1 7.33 -0.74 7.15
C GLU A 1 6.10 0.15 7.22
N LEU A 2 5.42 0.30 6.12
CA LEU A 2 4.18 1.04 6.05
C LEU A 2 3.21 0.34 5.09
N GLY A 3 1.94 0.69 5.21
CA GLY A 3 0.91 0.18 4.33
C GLY A 3 0.27 1.32 3.55
N VAL A 4 -0.06 1.06 2.30
CA VAL A 4 -0.73 2.02 1.44
C VAL A 4 -1.78 1.30 0.62
N PHE A 5 -2.94 1.93 0.42
CA PHE A 5 -3.99 1.32 -0.39
C PHE A 5 -3.51 1.13 -1.83
N SER A 6 -3.85 -0.01 -2.41
CA SER A 6 -3.36 -0.39 -3.74
C SER A 6 -3.83 0.55 -4.85
N ASP A 7 -4.93 1.26 -4.65
CA ASP A 7 -5.46 2.22 -5.62
C ASP A 7 -4.86 3.61 -5.46
N ASN A 8 -3.97 3.80 -4.49
CA ASN A 8 -3.33 5.09 -4.25
C ASN A 8 -1.96 5.15 -4.93
N ALA A 9 -1.98 5.22 -6.26
CA ALA A 9 -0.76 5.25 -7.07
C ALA A 9 0.16 6.40 -6.71
N ARG A 10 -0.42 7.55 -6.36
CA ARG A 10 0.35 8.73 -5.99
C ARG A 10 1.20 8.49 -4.74
N ALA A 11 0.61 7.89 -3.72
CA ALA A 11 1.33 7.58 -2.49
C ALA A 11 2.41 6.53 -2.74
N ILE A 12 2.09 5.51 -3.54
CA ILE A 12 3.04 4.45 -3.87
C ILE A 12 4.27 5.05 -4.56
N HIS A 13 4.06 5.92 -5.56
CA HIS A 13 5.16 6.57 -6.26
C HIS A 13 6.00 7.43 -5.34
N LEU A 14 5.34 8.15 -4.43
CA LEU A 14 6.02 9.00 -3.46
C LEU A 14 6.94 8.17 -2.56
N TYR A 15 6.44 7.06 -2.02
CA TYR A 15 7.23 6.21 -1.16
C TYR A 15 8.37 5.53 -1.92
N GLU A 16 8.14 5.10 -3.16
CA GLU A 16 9.21 4.55 -3.98
C GLU A 16 10.32 5.56 -4.21
N LYS A 17 9.95 6.82 -4.38
CA LYS A 17 10.91 7.91 -4.54
C LYS A 17 11.79 8.08 -3.29
N PHE A 18 11.25 7.79 -2.11
CA PHE A 18 11.99 7.87 -0.86
C PHE A 18 12.74 6.58 -0.53
N GLY A 19 12.77 5.62 -1.44
CA GLY A 19 13.53 4.39 -1.25
C GLY A 19 12.75 3.23 -0.66
N PHE A 20 11.43 3.36 -0.55
CA PHE A 20 10.60 2.24 -0.14
C PHE A 20 10.39 1.28 -1.29
N GLU A 21 10.35 -0.01 -1.00
CA GLU A 21 10.11 -1.06 -1.97
C GLU A 21 8.85 -1.82 -1.60
N ARG A 22 8.15 -2.31 -2.60
CA ARG A 22 6.98 -3.15 -2.39
C ARG A 22 7.43 -4.49 -1.86
N TYR A 23 6.96 -4.83 -0.68
CA TYR A 23 7.30 -6.07 -0.01
C TYR A 23 6.24 -7.15 -0.20
N GLY A 24 4.97 -6.74 -0.17
CA GLY A 24 3.87 -7.68 -0.27
C GLY A 24 2.54 -6.98 -0.39
N ILE A 25 1.50 -7.77 -0.42
CA ILE A 25 0.13 -7.27 -0.53
C ILE A 25 -0.74 -7.96 0.52
N GLN A 26 -1.56 -7.16 1.19
CA GLN A 26 -2.58 -7.67 2.10
C GLN A 26 -3.93 -7.56 1.40
N PRO A 27 -4.47 -8.67 0.87
CA PRO A 27 -5.76 -8.59 0.20
C PRO A 27 -6.87 -8.35 1.21
N ARG A 28 -7.86 -7.57 0.78
CA ARG A 28 -9.04 -7.25 1.62
C ARG A 28 -8.65 -6.70 2.99
N ALA A 29 -7.66 -5.83 3.01
CA ALA A 29 -7.16 -5.27 4.27
C ALA A 29 -8.15 -4.32 4.93
N PHE A 30 -9.03 -3.73 4.14
CA PHE A 30 -9.97 -2.74 4.65
C PHE A 30 -11.30 -2.83 3.91
N LYS A 31 -12.40 -2.89 4.68
CA LYS A 31 -13.75 -2.92 4.12
C LYS A 31 -14.35 -1.53 4.18
N LEU A 32 -14.80 -1.02 3.05
CA LEU A 32 -15.44 0.27 2.95
C LEU A 32 -16.93 0.18 3.29
N LYS A 33 -17.55 1.33 3.54
CA LYS A 33 -18.96 1.40 3.91
C LYS A 33 -19.91 0.86 2.85
N ASP A 34 -19.50 0.92 1.59
CA ASP A 34 -20.30 0.42 0.47
C ASP A 34 -20.19 -1.08 0.26
N GLY A 35 -19.44 -1.77 1.12
CA GLY A 35 -19.25 -3.21 1.04
C GLY A 35 -18.08 -3.67 0.20
N THR A 36 -17.38 -2.76 -0.46
CA THR A 36 -16.19 -3.11 -1.23
C THR A 36 -14.97 -3.16 -0.31
N TYR A 37 -13.91 -3.82 -0.81
CA TYR A 37 -12.66 -3.97 -0.07
C TYR A 37 -11.54 -3.24 -0.77
N ARG A 38 -10.53 -2.86 0.00
CA ARG A 38 -9.27 -2.32 -0.51
C ARG A 38 -8.13 -3.23 -0.11
N ASP A 39 -7.26 -3.49 -1.06
CA ASP A 39 -6.00 -4.19 -0.77
C ASP A 39 -4.99 -3.18 -0.26
N GLU A 40 -4.07 -3.66 0.56
CA GLU A 40 -2.99 -2.84 1.09
C GLU A 40 -1.66 -3.34 0.55
N ILE A 41 -0.88 -2.43 -0.02
CA ILE A 41 0.49 -2.73 -0.43
C ILE A 41 1.40 -2.42 0.74
N ILE A 42 2.18 -3.40 1.13
CA ILE A 42 3.12 -3.26 2.24
C ILE A 42 4.47 -2.87 1.65
N MET A 43 5.01 -1.76 2.14
CA MET A 43 6.27 -1.23 1.66
C MET A 43 7.28 -1.16 2.78
N VAL A 44 8.52 -1.45 2.47
CA VAL A 44 9.63 -1.40 3.42
C VAL A 44 10.75 -0.56 2.83
N LYS A 45 11.43 0.16 3.69
CA LYS A 45 12.62 0.89 3.27
C LYS A 45 13.85 0.04 3.57
N MET A 46 14.60 -0.25 2.54
CA MET A 46 15.86 -1.00 2.67
C MET A 46 16.97 -0.03 3.02
N LEU A 47 17.66 -0.33 4.11
CA LEU A 47 18.78 0.49 4.59
C LEU A 47 20.12 -0.08 4.16
#